data_57a3d10e361732fe5681b41f060ab47b
#
_entry.id   57a3d10e361732fe5681b41f060ab47b
#
_cell.length_a   1.000
_cell.length_b   1.000
_cell.length_c   1.000
_cell.angle_alpha   90.00
_cell.angle_beta   90.00
_cell.angle_gamma   90.00
#
_symmetry.space_group_name_H-M   'P 1'
#
loop_
_entity.id
_entity.type
_entity.pdbx_description
1 polymer ?
#
loop_
_entity_poly.entity_id
_entity_poly.type
_entity_poly.pdbx_seq_one_letter_code
_entity_poly.pdbx_strand_id
1 'polypeptide(L)'
;QRFTTEEVIHAMEDGASAIASQPGGIIFSIFDKNLHEYWKQWGWSSYKYKYGGEGKPFDDFEEQWQIAKSRGYGLYDADTVEELAEQMGVDPTTLRATVDEYNAICDTGRDTQFYKDPDYLIPLRGSHYYAIKVFGVFGDAEGPLCANYKCEILNANSDPIHGLYGAGGIISNLNGRIYTHICAGSRSTFGLVSGQICGEQIPAYIRSDF
;
A
#
# COMPACT_ATOMS: atom_id res chain seq x y z
N GLN A 1 19.03 4.07 -2.46
CA GLN A 1 19.23 3.33 -1.20
C GLN A 1 17.92 2.71 -0.74
N ARG A 2 17.96 1.47 -0.18
CA ARG A 2 16.82 0.88 0.54
C ARG A 2 16.53 1.71 1.79
N PHE A 3 15.27 1.83 2.18
CA PHE A 3 14.84 2.63 3.33
C PHE A 3 13.86 1.88 4.26
N THR A 4 13.37 0.72 3.84
CA THR A 4 12.48 -0.16 4.61
C THR A 4 12.54 -1.58 4.05
N THR A 5 11.91 -2.54 4.73
CA THR A 5 11.67 -3.87 4.15
C THR A 5 10.63 -3.80 3.04
N GLU A 6 10.80 -4.57 1.99
CA GLU A 6 9.83 -4.67 0.89
C GLU A 6 8.53 -5.36 1.34
N GLU A 7 8.55 -6.05 2.48
CA GLU A 7 7.37 -6.65 3.11
C GLU A 7 6.41 -5.62 3.72
N VAL A 8 6.80 -4.34 3.74
CA VAL A 8 5.95 -3.24 4.20
C VAL A 8 4.62 -3.15 3.43
N ILE A 9 4.53 -3.76 2.26
CA ILE A 9 3.28 -3.93 1.51
C ILE A 9 2.21 -4.70 2.29
N HIS A 10 2.60 -5.48 3.32
CA HIS A 10 1.69 -6.19 4.20
C HIS A 10 1.05 -5.29 5.26
N ALA A 11 1.64 -4.11 5.47
CA ALA A 11 1.14 -3.05 6.34
C ALA A 11 1.10 -1.74 5.51
N MET A 12 0.06 -1.59 4.68
CA MET A 12 -0.01 -0.53 3.66
C MET A 12 0.13 0.87 4.26
N GLU A 13 -0.34 1.09 5.48
CA GLU A 13 -0.26 2.38 6.17
C GLU A 13 1.17 2.68 6.61
N ASP A 14 1.88 1.68 7.09
CA ASP A 14 3.31 1.80 7.44
C ASP A 14 4.12 2.04 6.16
N GLY A 15 3.76 1.35 5.07
CA GLY A 15 4.31 1.57 3.74
C GLY A 15 4.10 2.98 3.24
N ALA A 16 2.86 3.48 3.31
CA ALA A 16 2.53 4.84 2.90
C ALA A 16 3.27 5.89 3.74
N SER A 17 3.38 5.67 5.05
CA SER A 17 4.13 6.53 5.97
C SER A 17 5.63 6.52 5.68
N ALA A 18 6.21 5.35 5.39
CA ALA A 18 7.61 5.21 5.02
C ALA A 18 7.90 5.92 3.68
N ILE A 19 7.01 5.80 2.68
CA ILE A 19 7.11 6.51 1.40
C ILE A 19 7.01 8.03 1.61
N ALA A 20 6.02 8.49 2.37
CA ALA A 20 5.82 9.91 2.64
C ALA A 20 7.02 10.57 3.35
N SER A 21 7.80 9.79 4.09
CA SER A 21 9.01 10.24 4.77
C SER A 21 10.23 10.35 3.86
N GLN A 22 10.15 9.85 2.61
CA GLN A 22 11.23 9.97 1.64
C GLN A 22 11.24 11.35 0.96
N PRO A 23 12.38 11.82 0.44
CA PRO A 23 12.46 13.08 -0.29
C PRO A 23 11.42 13.16 -1.41
N GLY A 24 10.57 14.19 -1.37
CA GLY A 24 9.48 14.37 -2.32
C GLY A 24 8.33 13.36 -2.21
N GLY A 25 8.32 12.47 -1.21
CA GLY A 25 7.29 11.44 -1.04
C GLY A 25 7.26 10.41 -2.19
N ILE A 26 8.40 10.19 -2.85
CA ILE A 26 8.51 9.33 -4.04
C ILE A 26 9.55 8.27 -3.78
N ILE A 27 9.24 7.04 -4.19
CA ILE A 27 10.16 5.92 -4.21
C ILE A 27 10.11 5.20 -5.56
N PHE A 28 11.04 4.27 -5.77
CA PHE A 28 11.03 3.35 -6.91
C PHE A 28 11.00 1.91 -6.39
N SER A 29 10.04 1.12 -6.88
CA SER A 29 10.03 -0.32 -6.72
C SER A 29 10.77 -0.94 -7.89
N ILE A 30 11.86 -1.66 -7.62
CA ILE A 30 12.75 -2.22 -8.64
C ILE A 30 12.68 -3.74 -8.58
N PHE A 31 12.55 -4.36 -9.73
CA PHE A 31 12.61 -5.81 -9.91
C PHE A 31 13.26 -6.15 -11.25
N ASP A 32 13.56 -7.41 -11.47
CA ASP A 32 14.17 -7.86 -12.70
C ASP A 32 13.36 -8.97 -13.39
N LYS A 33 13.82 -9.39 -14.54
CA LYS A 33 13.17 -10.45 -15.33
C LYS A 33 13.14 -11.78 -14.59
N ASN A 34 14.13 -12.10 -13.75
CA ASN A 34 14.13 -13.34 -12.97
C ASN A 34 13.01 -13.35 -11.93
N LEU A 35 12.80 -12.22 -11.26
CA LEU A 35 11.69 -12.08 -10.31
C LEU A 35 10.33 -12.12 -11.03
N HIS A 36 10.23 -11.53 -12.21
CA HIS A 36 9.02 -11.64 -13.04
C HIS A 36 8.73 -13.11 -13.43
N GLU A 37 9.74 -13.87 -13.89
CA GLU A 37 9.57 -15.31 -14.21
C GLU A 37 9.20 -16.12 -12.96
N TYR A 38 9.74 -15.78 -11.79
CA TYR A 38 9.32 -16.37 -10.51
C TYR A 38 7.83 -16.14 -10.27
N TRP A 39 7.32 -14.92 -10.46
CA TRP A 39 5.90 -14.61 -10.30
C TRP A 39 5.02 -15.31 -11.33
N LYS A 40 5.49 -15.52 -12.54
CA LYS A 40 4.77 -16.33 -13.55
C LYS A 40 4.59 -17.77 -13.09
N GLN A 41 5.59 -18.33 -12.45
CA GLN A 41 5.56 -19.71 -11.99
C GLN A 41 4.73 -19.89 -10.71
N TRP A 42 4.92 -19.00 -9.73
CA TRP A 42 4.41 -19.18 -8.37
C TRP A 42 3.27 -18.24 -8.01
N GLY A 43 2.96 -17.27 -8.87
CA GLY A 43 2.05 -16.19 -8.59
C GLY A 43 2.67 -15.14 -7.68
N TRP A 44 2.00 -14.01 -7.58
CA TRP A 44 2.33 -12.96 -6.64
C TRP A 44 1.43 -13.07 -5.41
N SER A 45 1.99 -13.40 -4.27
CA SER A 45 1.26 -13.42 -3.02
C SER A 45 1.67 -12.23 -2.16
N SER A 46 0.74 -11.38 -1.81
CA SER A 46 0.88 -10.58 -0.61
C SER A 46 0.23 -11.34 0.55
N TYR A 47 0.73 -11.15 1.76
CA TYR A 47 0.31 -11.82 2.99
C TYR A 47 -1.21 -11.96 3.19
N LYS A 48 -2.02 -11.09 2.60
CA LYS A 48 -3.48 -11.09 2.77
C LYS A 48 -4.28 -11.27 1.48
N TYR A 49 -3.63 -11.09 0.34
CA TYR A 49 -4.33 -11.10 -0.94
C TYR A 49 -3.48 -11.83 -1.96
N LYS A 50 -3.93 -12.99 -2.40
CA LYS A 50 -3.46 -13.56 -3.65
C LYS A 50 -4.14 -12.78 -4.78
N TYR A 51 -3.45 -11.79 -5.31
CA TYR A 51 -3.86 -11.14 -6.54
C TYR A 51 -3.54 -12.05 -7.72
N GLY A 52 -4.57 -12.40 -8.46
CA GLY A 52 -4.48 -13.45 -9.45
C GLY A 52 -4.61 -14.80 -8.75
N GLY A 53 -5.71 -15.53 -8.93
CA GLY A 53 -5.93 -16.83 -8.29
C GLY A 53 -4.75 -17.77 -8.54
N GLU A 54 -4.59 -18.78 -7.71
CA GLU A 54 -3.64 -19.86 -7.91
C GLU A 54 -3.65 -20.29 -9.38
N GLY A 55 -2.47 -20.28 -10.02
CA GLY A 55 -2.29 -20.75 -11.38
C GLY A 55 -2.69 -19.77 -12.49
N LYS A 56 -2.86 -18.47 -12.22
CA LYS A 56 -2.90 -17.47 -13.29
C LYS A 56 -1.53 -16.80 -13.39
N PRO A 57 -0.70 -17.20 -14.34
CA PRO A 57 0.56 -16.55 -14.62
C PRO A 57 0.33 -15.12 -15.11
N PHE A 58 1.33 -14.26 -14.95
CA PHE A 58 1.37 -12.92 -15.53
C PHE A 58 1.74 -13.00 -17.03
N ASP A 59 0.96 -13.72 -17.83
CA ASP A 59 1.27 -13.98 -19.24
C ASP A 59 1.17 -12.72 -20.10
N ASP A 60 0.34 -11.76 -19.68
CA ASP A 60 0.12 -10.49 -20.36
C ASP A 60 0.98 -9.34 -19.77
N PHE A 61 1.93 -9.64 -18.87
CA PHE A 61 2.71 -8.63 -18.19
C PHE A 61 3.39 -7.67 -19.16
N GLU A 62 4.09 -8.19 -20.15
CA GLU A 62 4.82 -7.35 -21.11
C GLU A 62 3.90 -6.43 -21.90
N GLU A 63 2.76 -6.93 -22.34
CA GLU A 63 1.74 -6.12 -23.03
C GLU A 63 1.21 -5.02 -22.13
N GLN A 64 0.81 -5.36 -20.89
CA GLN A 64 0.31 -4.39 -19.91
C GLN A 64 1.38 -3.39 -19.50
N TRP A 65 2.63 -3.82 -19.39
CA TRP A 65 3.76 -2.95 -19.10
C TRP A 65 3.92 -1.87 -20.18
N GLN A 66 3.94 -2.26 -21.45
CA GLN A 66 4.09 -1.33 -22.57
C GLN A 66 2.89 -0.37 -22.66
N ILE A 67 1.66 -0.85 -22.45
CA ILE A 67 0.47 -0.01 -22.40
C ILE A 67 0.60 1.04 -21.27
N ALA A 68 0.97 0.63 -20.08
CA ALA A 68 1.11 1.53 -18.93
C ALA A 68 2.27 2.52 -19.14
N LYS A 69 3.40 2.06 -19.66
CA LYS A 69 4.57 2.90 -19.98
C LYS A 69 4.20 3.98 -21.01
N SER A 70 3.46 3.63 -22.07
CA SER A 70 3.01 4.58 -23.10
C SER A 70 2.09 5.68 -22.55
N ARG A 71 1.40 5.42 -21.43
CA ARG A 71 0.54 6.37 -20.73
C ARG A 71 1.30 7.31 -19.77
N GLY A 72 2.60 7.11 -19.60
CA GLY A 72 3.43 7.97 -18.74
C GLY A 72 3.24 7.71 -17.22
N TYR A 73 2.89 6.51 -16.82
CA TYR A 73 2.63 6.15 -15.41
C TYR A 73 3.89 5.98 -14.56
N GLY A 74 5.05 6.47 -15.02
CA GLY A 74 6.28 6.38 -14.24
C GLY A 74 6.85 4.96 -14.19
N LEU A 75 6.80 4.25 -15.31
CA LEU A 75 7.41 2.95 -15.51
C LEU A 75 8.66 3.10 -16.35
N TYR A 76 9.72 2.43 -15.94
CA TYR A 76 11.04 2.45 -16.57
C TYR A 76 11.56 1.03 -16.72
N ASP A 77 12.23 0.73 -17.81
CA ASP A 77 12.87 -0.57 -18.02
C ASP A 77 14.15 -0.42 -18.86
N ALA A 78 15.15 -1.23 -18.55
CA ALA A 78 16.43 -1.23 -19.23
C ALA A 78 17.16 -2.57 -19.06
N ASP A 79 18.18 -2.82 -19.89
CA ASP A 79 18.98 -4.05 -19.80
C ASP A 79 20.07 -3.96 -18.75
N THR A 80 20.41 -2.76 -18.28
CA THR A 80 21.37 -2.54 -17.21
C THR A 80 20.80 -1.68 -16.09
N VAL A 81 21.36 -1.84 -14.88
CA VAL A 81 20.98 -1.03 -13.72
C VAL A 81 21.33 0.44 -13.94
N GLU A 82 22.44 0.69 -14.63
CA GLU A 82 22.93 2.05 -14.93
C GLU A 82 21.98 2.79 -15.88
N GLU A 83 21.57 2.15 -16.97
CA GLU A 83 20.58 2.71 -17.91
C GLU A 83 19.22 2.93 -17.23
N LEU A 84 18.81 1.99 -16.37
CA LEU A 84 17.58 2.15 -15.58
C LEU A 84 17.68 3.39 -14.68
N ALA A 85 18.83 3.59 -14.01
CA ALA A 85 19.06 4.74 -13.15
C ALA A 85 18.97 6.07 -13.92
N GLU A 86 19.56 6.12 -15.12
CA GLU A 86 19.49 7.30 -16.00
C GLU A 86 18.05 7.64 -16.36
N GLN A 87 17.23 6.64 -16.75
CA GLN A 87 15.81 6.83 -17.05
C GLN A 87 15.01 7.32 -15.84
N MET A 88 15.32 6.82 -14.64
CA MET A 88 14.71 7.22 -13.38
C MET A 88 15.15 8.60 -12.90
N GLY A 89 16.23 9.17 -13.46
CA GLY A 89 16.82 10.42 -13.01
C GLY A 89 17.56 10.29 -11.68
N VAL A 90 18.12 9.11 -11.37
CA VAL A 90 18.92 8.85 -10.18
C VAL A 90 20.38 8.57 -10.58
N ASP A 91 21.30 8.75 -9.63
CA ASP A 91 22.72 8.49 -9.89
C ASP A 91 23.00 6.99 -10.14
N PRO A 92 23.55 6.62 -11.32
CA PRO A 92 23.79 5.22 -11.68
C PRO A 92 24.71 4.47 -10.70
N THR A 93 25.73 5.15 -10.19
CA THR A 93 26.68 4.56 -9.24
C THR A 93 25.98 4.20 -7.93
N THR A 94 25.12 5.10 -7.45
CA THR A 94 24.33 4.88 -6.22
C THR A 94 23.33 3.74 -6.39
N LEU A 95 22.66 3.66 -7.54
CA LEU A 95 21.70 2.58 -7.77
C LEU A 95 22.43 1.24 -7.90
N ARG A 96 23.52 1.17 -8.64
CA ARG A 96 24.34 -0.04 -8.76
C ARG A 96 24.81 -0.52 -7.39
N ALA A 97 25.39 0.36 -6.57
CA ALA A 97 25.83 0.00 -5.22
C ALA A 97 24.66 -0.54 -4.35
N THR A 98 23.46 0.03 -4.49
CA THR A 98 22.27 -0.44 -3.76
C THR A 98 21.84 -1.84 -4.19
N VAL A 99 21.88 -2.13 -5.50
CA VAL A 99 21.56 -3.46 -6.04
C VAL A 99 22.62 -4.49 -5.62
N ASP A 100 23.89 -4.13 -5.66
CA ASP A 100 24.98 -5.03 -5.28
C ASP A 100 24.93 -5.35 -3.77
N GLU A 101 24.64 -4.35 -2.94
CA GLU A 101 24.44 -4.54 -1.49
C GLU A 101 23.25 -5.48 -1.22
N TYR A 102 22.10 -5.27 -1.90
CA TYR A 102 20.96 -6.15 -1.78
C TYR A 102 21.25 -7.57 -2.24
N ASN A 103 21.96 -7.73 -3.36
CA ASN A 103 22.36 -9.06 -3.85
C ASN A 103 23.30 -9.76 -2.86
N ALA A 104 24.23 -9.03 -2.23
CA ALA A 104 25.09 -9.59 -1.20
C ALA A 104 24.27 -10.04 0.05
N ILE A 105 23.26 -9.28 0.44
CA ILE A 105 22.32 -9.68 1.51
C ILE A 105 21.61 -10.99 1.13
N CYS A 106 21.11 -11.10 -0.11
CA CYS A 106 20.45 -12.33 -0.60
C CYS A 106 21.42 -13.54 -0.52
N ASP A 107 22.68 -13.37 -0.87
CA ASP A 107 23.70 -14.45 -0.82
C ASP A 107 23.97 -14.94 0.61
N THR A 108 23.81 -14.09 1.61
CA THR A 108 23.92 -14.49 3.02
C THR A 108 22.69 -15.21 3.55
N GLY A 109 21.56 -15.13 2.84
CA GLY A 109 20.26 -15.66 3.27
C GLY A 109 19.67 -14.93 4.48
N ARG A 110 20.20 -13.74 4.83
CA ARG A 110 19.73 -12.97 5.98
C ARG A 110 19.83 -11.46 5.73
N ASP A 111 18.70 -10.78 5.77
CA ASP A 111 18.67 -9.33 5.74
C ASP A 111 18.97 -8.75 7.14
N THR A 112 20.16 -8.15 7.27
CA THR A 112 20.59 -7.51 8.51
C THR A 112 20.22 -6.03 8.59
N GLN A 113 19.68 -5.45 7.51
CA GLN A 113 19.27 -4.05 7.47
C GLN A 113 17.80 -3.88 7.89
N PHE A 114 16.90 -4.66 7.29
CA PHE A 114 15.45 -4.51 7.47
C PHE A 114 14.75 -5.81 7.84
N TYR A 115 15.50 -6.88 8.09
CA TYR A 115 15.00 -8.18 8.56
C TYR A 115 13.93 -8.80 7.64
N LYS A 116 14.06 -8.60 6.33
CA LYS A 116 13.21 -9.24 5.33
C LYS A 116 13.25 -10.75 5.48
N ASP A 117 12.09 -11.39 5.38
CA ASP A 117 11.98 -12.85 5.48
C ASP A 117 12.88 -13.52 4.43
N PRO A 118 13.70 -14.51 4.82
CA PRO A 118 14.58 -15.25 3.91
C PRO A 118 13.88 -15.83 2.68
N ASP A 119 12.63 -16.25 2.80
CA ASP A 119 11.84 -16.82 1.69
C ASP A 119 11.59 -15.81 0.55
N TYR A 120 11.74 -14.51 0.83
CA TYR A 120 11.57 -13.41 -0.12
C TYR A 120 12.88 -12.75 -0.53
N LEU A 121 14.03 -13.27 -0.11
CA LEU A 121 15.35 -12.78 -0.51
C LEU A 121 15.71 -13.32 -1.91
N ILE A 122 15.21 -12.65 -2.94
CA ILE A 122 15.47 -13.00 -4.34
C ILE A 122 16.41 -11.95 -4.93
N PRO A 123 17.64 -12.33 -5.37
CA PRO A 123 18.61 -11.38 -5.89
C PRO A 123 18.19 -10.82 -7.26
N LEU A 124 18.56 -9.58 -7.53
CA LEU A 124 18.35 -8.90 -8.80
C LEU A 124 19.57 -9.11 -9.72
N ARG A 125 19.53 -10.17 -10.53
CA ARG A 125 20.64 -10.59 -11.44
C ARG A 125 20.13 -10.98 -12.83
N GLY A 126 18.92 -10.54 -13.16
CA GLY A 126 18.33 -10.78 -14.47
C GLY A 126 19.00 -9.96 -15.58
N SER A 127 18.63 -10.26 -16.82
CA SER A 127 19.13 -9.59 -18.02
C SER A 127 18.33 -8.32 -18.37
N HIS A 128 17.27 -8.03 -17.64
CA HIS A 128 16.42 -6.88 -17.85
C HIS A 128 15.82 -6.44 -16.51
N TYR A 129 15.78 -5.15 -16.27
CA TYR A 129 15.35 -4.51 -15.03
C TYR A 129 14.16 -3.61 -15.28
N TYR A 130 13.27 -3.56 -14.31
CA TYR A 130 12.07 -2.75 -14.30
C TYR A 130 12.04 -1.87 -13.07
N ALA A 131 11.49 -0.67 -13.19
CA ALA A 131 11.24 0.21 -12.06
C ALA A 131 9.88 0.86 -12.17
N ILE A 132 9.15 0.89 -11.07
CA ILE A 132 7.87 1.58 -10.93
C ILE A 132 8.06 2.75 -9.98
N LYS A 133 7.75 3.95 -10.41
CA LYS A 133 7.67 5.14 -9.56
C LYS A 133 6.42 5.06 -8.70
N VAL A 134 6.60 5.06 -7.39
CA VAL A 134 5.54 4.91 -6.40
C VAL A 134 5.48 6.14 -5.50
N PHE A 135 4.29 6.56 -5.15
CA PHE A 135 4.03 7.65 -4.22
C PHE A 135 2.83 7.30 -3.34
N GLY A 136 2.79 7.91 -2.16
CA GLY A 136 1.65 7.75 -1.27
C GLY A 136 0.40 8.42 -1.86
N VAL A 137 -0.73 7.71 -1.80
CA VAL A 137 -2.03 8.25 -2.19
C VAL A 137 -2.97 8.22 -0.99
N PHE A 138 -3.92 9.15 -1.00
CA PHE A 138 -4.99 9.17 -0.03
C PHE A 138 -6.04 8.10 -0.43
N GLY A 139 -6.24 7.12 0.42
CA GLY A 139 -7.21 6.05 0.18
C GLY A 139 -8.47 6.18 1.02
N ASP A 140 -8.35 6.72 2.22
CA ASP A 140 -9.44 6.87 3.17
C ASP A 140 -9.10 7.93 4.24
N ALA A 141 -10.10 8.40 4.99
CA ALA A 141 -9.92 9.34 6.08
C ALA A 141 -9.95 8.61 7.43
N GLU A 142 -8.90 8.83 8.23
CA GLU A 142 -8.84 8.37 9.61
C GLU A 142 -9.08 9.51 10.58
N GLY A 143 -10.06 9.33 11.49
CA GLY A 143 -10.37 10.30 12.55
C GLY A 143 -11.00 11.63 12.10
N PRO A 144 -11.88 11.63 11.10
CA PRO A 144 -12.42 12.89 10.56
C PRO A 144 -13.47 13.53 11.48
N LEU A 145 -14.48 12.77 11.92
CA LEU A 145 -15.54 13.28 12.78
C LEU A 145 -15.69 12.43 14.03
N CYS A 146 -15.75 13.07 15.18
CA CYS A 146 -16.08 12.37 16.43
C CYS A 146 -17.58 12.07 16.46
N ALA A 147 -17.94 10.84 16.80
CA ALA A 147 -19.33 10.42 16.97
C ALA A 147 -19.47 9.60 18.25
N ASN A 148 -20.69 9.58 18.80
CA ASN A 148 -21.04 8.72 19.91
C ASN A 148 -21.56 7.35 19.42
N TYR A 149 -21.95 6.48 20.37
CA TYR A 149 -22.45 5.13 20.06
C TYR A 149 -23.78 5.11 19.27
N LYS A 150 -24.49 6.23 19.20
CA LYS A 150 -25.69 6.43 18.38
C LYS A 150 -25.37 6.97 16.98
N CYS A 151 -24.09 7.15 16.67
CA CYS A 151 -23.62 7.77 15.44
C CYS A 151 -24.00 9.26 15.29
N GLU A 152 -24.34 9.95 16.39
CA GLU A 152 -24.50 11.39 16.43
C GLU A 152 -23.11 12.06 16.39
N ILE A 153 -22.92 13.03 15.52
CA ILE A 153 -21.68 13.80 15.40
C ILE A 153 -21.53 14.72 16.60
N LEU A 154 -20.35 14.77 17.17
CA LEU A 154 -20.04 15.56 18.36
C LEU A 154 -19.33 16.87 17.98
N ASN A 155 -19.65 17.94 18.71
CA ASN A 155 -18.94 19.22 18.66
C ASN A 155 -17.61 19.17 19.45
N ALA A 156 -16.87 20.28 19.51
CA ALA A 156 -15.60 20.37 20.22
C ALA A 156 -15.71 20.16 21.75
N ASN A 157 -16.92 20.30 22.33
CA ASN A 157 -17.17 20.05 23.74
C ASN A 157 -17.65 18.61 24.02
N SER A 158 -17.69 17.75 22.99
CA SER A 158 -18.22 16.40 23.02
C SER A 158 -19.75 16.33 23.19
N ASP A 159 -20.48 17.38 22.88
CA ASP A 159 -21.94 17.38 22.84
C ASP A 159 -22.43 16.98 21.45
N PRO A 160 -23.54 16.22 21.33
CA PRO A 160 -24.12 15.91 20.05
C PRO A 160 -24.58 17.15 19.28
N ILE A 161 -24.24 17.24 17.99
CA ILE A 161 -24.78 18.24 17.10
C ILE A 161 -26.17 17.79 16.66
N HIS A 162 -27.19 18.57 17.02
CA HIS A 162 -28.58 18.21 16.85
C HIS A 162 -28.93 17.91 15.37
N GLY A 163 -29.46 16.75 15.10
CA GLY A 163 -29.86 16.32 13.77
C GLY A 163 -28.71 15.89 12.84
N LEU A 164 -27.45 15.85 13.32
CA LEU A 164 -26.29 15.46 12.50
C LEU A 164 -25.80 14.08 12.88
N TYR A 165 -25.87 13.15 11.91
CA TYR A 165 -25.43 11.78 12.03
C TYR A 165 -24.35 11.45 11.00
N GLY A 166 -23.53 10.45 11.29
CA GLY A 166 -22.51 9.97 10.39
C GLY A 166 -22.38 8.45 10.43
N ALA A 167 -22.00 7.83 9.31
CA ALA A 167 -21.78 6.39 9.23
C ALA A 167 -20.52 6.07 8.43
N GLY A 168 -19.92 4.90 8.67
CA GLY A 168 -18.77 4.40 7.96
C GLY A 168 -17.48 5.13 8.29
N GLY A 169 -16.53 5.15 7.35
CA GLY A 169 -15.19 5.69 7.52
C GLY A 169 -15.14 7.14 8.01
N ILE A 170 -16.17 7.95 7.71
CA ILE A 170 -16.23 9.37 8.12
C ILE A 170 -16.30 9.58 9.63
N ILE A 171 -16.74 8.57 10.40
CA ILE A 171 -16.83 8.63 11.87
C ILE A 171 -15.91 7.61 12.56
N SER A 172 -14.94 7.07 11.82
CA SER A 172 -14.15 5.95 12.30
C SER A 172 -13.04 6.39 13.25
N ASN A 173 -13.37 6.50 14.52
CA ASN A 173 -12.39 6.47 15.62
C ASN A 173 -12.02 5.04 16.03
N LEU A 174 -12.37 4.04 15.23
CA LEU A 174 -12.23 2.63 15.57
C LEU A 174 -10.77 2.22 15.80
N ASN A 175 -9.84 2.82 15.07
CA ASN A 175 -8.42 2.49 15.07
C ASN A 175 -7.53 3.59 15.70
N GLY A 176 -8.11 4.63 16.28
CA GLY A 176 -7.36 5.75 16.82
C GLY A 176 -6.64 6.55 15.72
N ARG A 177 -5.32 6.72 15.86
CA ARG A 177 -4.51 7.53 14.91
C ARG A 177 -3.93 6.73 13.76
N ILE A 178 -3.95 5.40 13.84
CA ILE A 178 -3.33 4.50 12.85
C ILE A 178 -4.34 3.43 12.51
N TYR A 179 -4.66 3.33 11.23
CA TYR A 179 -5.47 2.22 10.73
C TYR A 179 -4.68 0.92 10.81
N THR A 180 -5.16 -0.03 11.57
CA THR A 180 -4.54 -1.34 11.68
C THR A 180 -5.38 -2.39 10.95
N HIS A 181 -4.77 -3.09 10.00
CA HIS A 181 -5.38 -4.22 9.28
C HIS A 181 -5.45 -5.51 10.11
N ILE A 182 -5.61 -5.41 11.43
CA ILE A 182 -5.63 -6.59 12.32
C ILE A 182 -6.78 -7.54 11.96
N CYS A 183 -7.89 -7.00 11.48
CA CYS A 183 -9.06 -7.80 11.12
C CYS A 183 -9.59 -7.41 9.74
N ALA A 184 -9.42 -8.31 8.77
CA ALA A 184 -9.96 -8.11 7.43
C ALA A 184 -11.48 -7.93 7.47
N GLY A 185 -11.98 -6.90 6.76
CA GLY A 185 -13.40 -6.59 6.70
C GLY A 185 -13.94 -5.74 7.85
N SER A 186 -13.13 -5.38 8.86
CA SER A 186 -13.56 -4.58 10.01
C SER A 186 -14.19 -3.24 9.58
N ARG A 187 -13.62 -2.57 8.60
CA ARG A 187 -14.12 -1.30 8.07
C ARG A 187 -15.45 -1.44 7.34
N SER A 188 -15.58 -2.47 6.51
CA SER A 188 -16.84 -2.76 5.82
C SER A 188 -17.93 -3.12 6.81
N THR A 189 -17.62 -3.93 7.82
CA THR A 189 -18.55 -4.29 8.90
C THR A 189 -18.95 -3.05 9.69
N PHE A 190 -18.00 -2.18 10.05
CA PHE A 190 -18.29 -0.93 10.74
C PHE A 190 -19.21 -0.02 9.91
N GLY A 191 -18.97 0.07 8.58
CA GLY A 191 -19.84 0.81 7.67
C GLY A 191 -21.29 0.29 7.67
N LEU A 192 -21.46 -1.02 7.62
CA LEU A 192 -22.79 -1.65 7.67
C LEU A 192 -23.49 -1.41 9.01
N VAL A 193 -22.81 -1.68 10.13
CA VAL A 193 -23.38 -1.55 11.48
C VAL A 193 -23.70 -0.09 11.80
N SER A 194 -22.80 0.84 11.52
CA SER A 194 -23.06 2.27 11.77
C SER A 194 -24.17 2.82 10.87
N GLY A 195 -24.26 2.33 9.62
CA GLY A 195 -25.40 2.66 8.74
C GLY A 195 -26.72 2.15 9.28
N GLN A 196 -26.75 0.93 9.83
CA GLN A 196 -27.96 0.39 10.50
C GLN A 196 -28.34 1.24 11.72
N ILE A 197 -27.37 1.58 12.57
CA ILE A 197 -27.61 2.44 13.75
C ILE A 197 -28.20 3.78 13.31
N CYS A 198 -27.65 4.44 12.31
CA CYS A 198 -28.22 5.67 11.76
C CYS A 198 -29.66 5.48 11.27
N GLY A 199 -29.92 4.38 10.56
CA GLY A 199 -31.25 4.03 10.07
C GLY A 199 -32.30 3.85 11.18
N GLU A 200 -31.88 3.46 12.40
CA GLU A 200 -32.72 3.35 13.58
C GLU A 200 -32.88 4.67 14.34
N GLN A 201 -31.77 5.41 14.51
CA GLN A 201 -31.72 6.63 15.32
C GLN A 201 -32.37 7.83 14.63
N ILE A 202 -32.16 8.03 13.33
CA ILE A 202 -32.70 9.20 12.60
C ILE A 202 -34.24 9.24 12.61
N PRO A 203 -34.96 8.17 12.31
CA PRO A 203 -36.41 8.19 12.42
C PRO A 203 -36.93 8.36 13.86
N ALA A 204 -36.19 7.86 14.85
CA ALA A 204 -36.54 8.07 16.27
C ALA A 204 -36.37 9.55 16.65
N TYR A 205 -35.29 10.18 16.23
CA TYR A 205 -35.04 11.62 16.42
C TYR A 205 -36.17 12.48 15.79
N ILE A 206 -36.47 12.25 14.51
CA ILE A 206 -37.55 12.99 13.82
C ILE A 206 -38.91 12.89 14.55
N ARG A 207 -39.23 11.72 15.09
CA ARG A 207 -40.48 11.52 15.84
C ARG A 207 -40.50 12.17 17.22
N SER A 208 -39.32 12.45 17.81
CA SER A 208 -39.22 13.07 19.13
C SER A 208 -39.17 14.59 19.07
N ASP A 209 -38.72 15.16 17.97
CA ASP A 209 -38.48 16.59 17.82
C ASP A 209 -39.58 17.32 17.00
N PHE A 210 -40.49 16.56 16.43
CA PHE A 210 -41.64 17.05 15.65
C PHE A 210 -42.92 16.32 16.06
#